data_c66002efc92091b72f7979573c95258b
#
_entry.id   c66002efc92091b72f7979573c95258b
#
_cell.length_a   1.000
_cell.length_b   1.000
_cell.length_c   1.000
_cell.angle_alpha   90.00
_cell.angle_beta   90.00
_cell.angle_gamma   90.00
#
_symmetry.space_group_name_H-M   'P 1'
#
loop_
_entity.id
_entity.type
_entity.pdbx_description
1 polymer ?
#
loop_
_entity_poly.entity_id
_entity_poly.type
_entity_poly.pdbx_seq_one_letter_code
_entity_poly.pdbx_strand_id
1 'polypeptide(L)'
;MKKLKKILLINWLYFDRELIEVGDVNFLTGRNGAGKSTVIDALQIVLLGETNARNFNLAANERSQRTLDGYLRADMDENNPRSRRGKDFSSYIACEFYDDAERSSFVCGVMFDCRRDGSRRDHFFIYTGTLPENCFIENGEAIDLPSLRRFLKENCRR
;
A
#
# COMPACT_ATOMS: atom_id res chain seq x y z
N MET A 1 22.55 -3.12 -7.45
CA MET A 1 21.19 -3.01 -8.05
C MET A 1 20.17 -3.16 -6.93
N LYS A 2 19.06 -2.40 -6.98
CA LYS A 2 17.97 -2.52 -6.01
C LYS A 2 16.88 -3.42 -6.57
N LYS A 3 16.53 -4.48 -5.84
CA LYS A 3 15.55 -5.49 -6.25
C LYS A 3 14.33 -5.44 -5.32
N LEU A 4 13.13 -5.36 -5.89
CA LEU A 4 11.90 -5.48 -5.14
C LEU A 4 11.77 -6.93 -4.62
N LYS A 5 11.47 -7.10 -3.33
CA LYS A 5 11.34 -8.38 -2.65
C LYS A 5 9.95 -8.67 -2.12
N LYS A 6 9.29 -7.66 -1.56
CA LYS A 6 7.94 -7.82 -1.01
C LYS A 6 7.11 -6.57 -1.24
N ILE A 7 5.81 -6.77 -1.34
CA ILE A 7 4.80 -5.73 -1.41
C ILE A 7 3.79 -6.01 -0.30
N LEU A 8 3.56 -5.03 0.56
CA LEU A 8 2.54 -5.10 1.60
C LEU A 8 1.41 -4.14 1.27
N LEU A 9 0.18 -4.65 1.27
CA LEU A 9 -1.05 -3.88 1.09
C LEU A 9 -1.93 -4.08 2.32
N ILE A 10 -2.31 -2.99 2.97
CA ILE A 10 -3.24 -3.00 4.10
C ILE A 10 -4.36 -2.02 3.83
N ASN A 11 -5.61 -2.46 3.92
CA ASN A 11 -6.80 -1.66 3.65
C ASN A 11 -6.72 -0.94 2.29
N TRP A 12 -6.32 -1.68 1.26
CA TRP A 12 -6.21 -1.21 -0.11
C TRP A 12 -7.19 -1.94 -1.01
N LEU A 13 -8.22 -1.26 -1.49
CA LEU A 13 -9.38 -1.82 -2.16
C LEU A 13 -9.96 -3.01 -1.37
N TYR A 14 -9.99 -4.21 -1.93
CA TYR A 14 -10.49 -5.43 -1.28
C TYR A 14 -9.42 -6.18 -0.48
N PHE A 15 -8.18 -5.70 -0.48
CA PHE A 15 -7.12 -6.27 0.35
C PHE A 15 -7.21 -5.69 1.76
N ASP A 16 -7.61 -6.51 2.73
CA ASP A 16 -7.53 -6.12 4.13
C ASP A 16 -6.07 -6.14 4.61
N ARG A 17 -5.36 -7.20 4.25
CA ARG A 17 -3.93 -7.34 4.44
C ARG A 17 -3.39 -8.40 3.48
N GLU A 18 -2.41 -8.02 2.69
CA GLU A 18 -1.74 -8.93 1.76
C GLU A 18 -0.23 -8.65 1.74
N LEU A 19 0.58 -9.67 1.96
CA LEU A 19 2.02 -9.63 1.80
C LEU A 19 2.41 -10.48 0.60
N ILE A 20 2.88 -9.84 -0.47
CA ILE A 20 3.22 -10.48 -1.74
C ILE A 20 4.73 -10.60 -1.83
N GLU A 21 5.24 -11.82 -1.95
CA GLU A 21 6.65 -12.06 -2.25
C GLU A 21 6.92 -11.91 -3.73
N VAL A 22 8.04 -11.27 -4.07
CA VAL A 22 8.41 -10.91 -5.45
C VAL A 22 9.76 -11.53 -5.78
N GLY A 23 9.83 -12.24 -6.91
CA GLY A 23 11.07 -12.79 -7.47
C GLY A 23 11.69 -11.88 -8.54
N ASP A 24 12.70 -12.40 -9.26
CA ASP A 24 13.35 -11.64 -10.34
C ASP A 24 12.43 -11.48 -11.57
N VAL A 25 11.54 -12.45 -11.80
CA VAL A 25 10.48 -12.39 -12.82
C VAL A 25 9.17 -12.81 -12.18
N ASN A 26 8.13 -12.03 -12.40
CA ASN A 26 6.81 -12.25 -11.80
C ASN A 26 5.72 -12.15 -12.86
N PHE A 27 4.74 -13.04 -12.78
CA PHE A 27 3.56 -13.01 -13.61
C PHE A 27 2.32 -12.75 -12.76
N LEU A 28 1.66 -11.62 -13.00
CA LEU A 28 0.36 -11.32 -12.43
C LEU A 28 -0.73 -11.93 -13.31
N THR A 29 -1.26 -13.08 -12.90
CA THR A 29 -2.30 -13.78 -13.62
C THR A 29 -3.61 -13.79 -12.83
N GLY A 30 -4.71 -13.94 -13.53
CA GLY A 30 -6.04 -14.01 -12.91
C GLY A 30 -7.13 -13.50 -13.82
N ARG A 31 -8.39 -13.75 -13.45
CA ARG A 31 -9.57 -13.24 -14.15
C ARG A 31 -9.64 -11.71 -14.07
N ASN A 32 -10.46 -11.09 -14.93
CA ASN A 32 -10.78 -9.67 -14.81
C ASN A 32 -11.39 -9.40 -13.42
N GLY A 33 -10.94 -8.35 -12.76
CA GLY A 33 -11.35 -8.04 -11.37
C GLY A 33 -10.56 -8.75 -10.26
N ALA A 34 -9.58 -9.61 -10.58
CA ALA A 34 -8.77 -10.32 -9.57
C ALA A 34 -7.76 -9.44 -8.81
N GLY A 35 -7.72 -8.13 -9.07
CA GLY A 35 -6.83 -7.21 -8.35
C GLY A 35 -5.46 -6.95 -8.99
N LYS A 36 -5.19 -7.47 -10.21
CA LYS A 36 -3.90 -7.25 -10.89
C LYS A 36 -3.55 -5.77 -11.03
N SER A 37 -4.46 -4.98 -11.59
CA SER A 37 -4.26 -3.54 -11.75
C SER A 37 -4.21 -2.81 -10.41
N THR A 38 -4.90 -3.30 -9.40
CA THR A 38 -4.90 -2.77 -8.04
C THR A 38 -3.51 -2.84 -7.40
N VAL A 39 -2.78 -3.94 -7.64
CA VAL A 39 -1.39 -4.10 -7.18
C VAL A 39 -0.45 -3.17 -7.95
N ILE A 40 -0.62 -3.07 -9.27
CA ILE A 40 0.20 -2.18 -10.12
C ILE A 40 0.02 -0.71 -9.72
N ASP A 41 -1.23 -0.28 -9.51
CA ASP A 41 -1.52 1.10 -9.12
C ASP A 41 -0.92 1.43 -7.74
N ALA A 42 -0.95 0.47 -6.80
CA ALA A 42 -0.28 0.62 -5.50
C ALA A 42 1.24 0.79 -5.64
N LEU A 43 1.87 -0.04 -6.48
CA LEU A 43 3.31 0.06 -6.76
C LEU A 43 3.68 1.42 -7.35
N GLN A 44 2.88 1.96 -8.26
CA GLN A 44 3.14 3.26 -8.87
C GLN A 44 3.18 4.38 -7.82
N ILE A 45 2.29 4.36 -6.83
CA ILE A 45 2.28 5.36 -5.76
C ILE A 45 3.62 5.37 -5.02
N VAL A 46 4.12 4.21 -4.61
CA VAL A 46 5.38 4.11 -3.87
C VAL A 46 6.59 4.44 -4.73
N LEU A 47 6.64 3.91 -5.96
CA LEU A 47 7.78 4.10 -6.86
C LEU A 47 7.90 5.53 -7.37
N LEU A 48 6.78 6.21 -7.60
CA LEU A 48 6.78 7.60 -8.06
C LEU A 48 6.79 8.62 -6.91
N GLY A 49 6.48 8.18 -5.68
CA GLY A 49 6.33 9.09 -4.54
C GLY A 49 5.15 10.06 -4.69
N GLU A 50 4.13 9.68 -5.46
CA GLU A 50 2.98 10.51 -5.78
C GLU A 50 1.67 9.77 -5.56
N THR A 51 0.68 10.49 -5.05
CA THR A 51 -0.70 9.98 -4.86
C THR A 51 -1.66 10.40 -5.98
N ASN A 52 -1.12 10.93 -7.09
CA ASN A 52 -1.94 11.40 -8.19
C ASN A 52 -2.51 10.24 -9.01
N ALA A 53 -3.84 10.13 -9.02
CA ALA A 53 -4.56 9.10 -9.77
C ALA A 53 -4.34 9.15 -11.31
N ARG A 54 -3.75 10.21 -11.85
CA ARG A 54 -3.38 10.29 -13.28
C ARG A 54 -2.38 9.21 -13.70
N ASN A 55 -1.61 8.72 -12.75
CA ASN A 55 -0.60 7.68 -12.96
C ASN A 55 -1.19 6.26 -12.84
N PHE A 56 -2.46 6.12 -12.44
CA PHE A 56 -3.09 4.80 -12.36
C PHE A 56 -3.29 4.22 -13.75
N ASN A 57 -3.22 2.90 -13.82
CA ASN A 57 -3.20 2.15 -15.06
C ASN A 57 -4.33 2.54 -16.03
N LEU A 58 -4.00 3.36 -17.02
CA LEU A 58 -4.91 3.82 -18.08
C LEU A 58 -5.36 2.70 -19.03
N ALA A 59 -4.70 1.53 -19.00
CA ALA A 59 -5.01 0.40 -19.85
C ALA A 59 -6.31 -0.34 -19.46
N ALA A 60 -6.88 -0.04 -18.30
CA ALA A 60 -8.17 -0.57 -17.88
C ALA A 60 -9.29 0.39 -18.24
N ASN A 61 -9.79 0.26 -19.48
CA ASN A 61 -11.01 0.90 -20.00
C ASN A 61 -11.31 2.32 -19.49
N GLU A 62 -11.43 3.25 -20.42
CA GLU A 62 -11.86 4.66 -20.28
C GLU A 62 -13.14 4.90 -19.45
N ARG A 63 -13.80 3.85 -18.95
CA ARG A 63 -15.08 3.92 -18.23
C ARG A 63 -14.99 3.79 -16.71
N SER A 64 -13.89 3.35 -16.14
CA SER A 64 -13.73 3.34 -14.68
C SER A 64 -12.72 4.38 -14.26
N GLN A 65 -13.18 5.53 -13.82
CA GLN A 65 -12.33 6.52 -13.16
C GLN A 65 -11.88 5.93 -11.82
N ARG A 66 -10.73 5.27 -11.84
CA ARG A 66 -10.09 4.79 -10.61
C ARG A 66 -9.56 5.99 -9.87
N THR A 67 -10.08 6.20 -8.69
CA THR A 67 -9.65 7.26 -7.80
C THR A 67 -8.89 6.68 -6.61
N LEU A 68 -8.00 7.46 -6.02
CA LEU A 68 -7.32 7.06 -4.81
C LEU A 68 -8.31 6.81 -3.66
N ASP A 69 -9.33 7.65 -3.53
CA ASP A 69 -10.39 7.46 -2.52
C ASP A 69 -11.21 6.20 -2.77
N GLY A 70 -11.46 5.84 -4.02
CA GLY A 70 -12.10 4.58 -4.39
C GLY A 70 -11.30 3.37 -3.91
N TYR A 71 -9.98 3.39 -4.07
CA TYR A 71 -9.10 2.33 -3.57
C TYR A 71 -9.06 2.28 -2.04
N LEU A 72 -8.89 3.41 -1.39
CA LEU A 72 -8.81 3.46 0.08
C LEU A 72 -10.12 3.05 0.75
N ARG A 73 -11.24 3.55 0.24
CA ARG A 73 -12.55 3.31 0.86
C ARG A 73 -13.24 2.04 0.38
N ALA A 74 -12.65 1.33 -0.58
CA ALA A 74 -13.23 0.15 -1.23
C ALA A 74 -14.64 0.45 -1.80
N ASP A 75 -14.79 1.62 -2.40
CA ASP A 75 -16.07 2.22 -2.80
C ASP A 75 -16.27 2.18 -4.32
N MET A 76 -15.88 1.07 -4.93
CA MET A 76 -16.06 0.83 -6.36
C MET A 76 -17.48 0.35 -6.72
N ASP A 77 -18.24 -0.13 -5.73
CA ASP A 77 -19.63 -0.58 -5.84
C ASP A 77 -20.47 0.06 -4.73
N GLU A 78 -21.62 0.63 -5.07
CA GLU A 78 -22.52 1.32 -4.14
C GLU A 78 -23.03 0.44 -2.97
N ASN A 79 -22.97 -0.89 -3.12
CA ASN A 79 -23.45 -1.86 -2.13
C ASN A 79 -22.32 -2.75 -1.56
N ASN A 80 -21.08 -2.32 -1.56
CA ASN A 80 -19.98 -3.14 -1.06
C ASN A 80 -19.99 -3.21 0.48
N PRO A 81 -20.20 -4.41 1.10
CA PRO A 81 -20.16 -4.57 2.55
C PRO A 81 -18.76 -4.31 3.15
N ARG A 82 -17.71 -4.29 2.34
CA ARG A 82 -16.33 -3.99 2.75
C ARG A 82 -15.98 -2.51 2.64
N SER A 83 -16.94 -1.65 2.31
CA SER A 83 -16.71 -0.21 2.23
C SER A 83 -16.19 0.35 3.56
N ARG A 84 -15.17 1.18 3.49
CA ARG A 84 -14.58 1.91 4.63
C ARG A 84 -15.09 3.35 4.70
N ARG A 85 -16.13 3.67 3.94
CA ARG A 85 -16.78 4.99 3.95
C ARG A 85 -17.33 5.29 5.35
N GLY A 86 -17.13 6.52 5.84
CA GLY A 86 -17.61 6.96 7.15
C GLY A 86 -16.86 6.36 8.34
N LYS A 87 -15.70 5.75 8.12
CA LYS A 87 -14.84 5.18 9.17
C LYS A 87 -13.50 5.91 9.24
N ASP A 88 -12.92 5.93 10.45
CA ASP A 88 -11.52 6.26 10.65
C ASP A 88 -10.70 4.98 10.46
N PHE A 89 -9.67 5.03 9.62
CA PHE A 89 -8.79 3.88 9.39
C PHE A 89 -7.45 4.31 8.83
N SER A 90 -6.46 3.43 8.97
CA SER A 90 -5.16 3.55 8.33
C SER A 90 -5.04 2.56 7.18
N SER A 91 -4.43 2.99 6.08
CA SER A 91 -4.08 2.14 4.95
C SER A 91 -2.58 2.23 4.70
N TYR A 92 -1.97 1.14 4.27
CA TYR A 92 -0.54 1.08 4.00
C TYR A 92 -0.27 0.45 2.64
N ILE A 93 0.66 1.06 1.91
CA ILE A 93 1.36 0.42 0.80
C ILE A 93 2.84 0.51 1.13
N ALA A 94 3.53 -0.63 1.22
CA ALA A 94 4.95 -0.67 1.51
C ALA A 94 5.66 -1.68 0.61
N CYS A 95 6.87 -1.34 0.18
CA CYS A 95 7.71 -2.15 -0.69
C CYS A 95 9.05 -2.37 -0.04
N GLU A 96 9.44 -3.64 0.14
CA GLU A 96 10.77 -4.04 0.58
C GLU A 96 11.67 -4.21 -0.63
N PHE A 97 12.82 -3.56 -0.59
CA PHE A 97 13.88 -3.69 -1.58
C PHE A 97 15.14 -4.25 -0.95
N TYR A 98 15.87 -5.04 -1.69
CA TYR A 98 17.22 -5.46 -1.37
C TYR A 98 18.22 -4.70 -2.24
N ASP A 99 19.22 -4.08 -1.62
CA ASP A 99 20.32 -3.40 -2.31
C ASP A 99 21.54 -4.30 -2.36
N ASP A 100 21.91 -4.76 -3.55
CA ASP A 100 23.07 -5.64 -3.76
C ASP A 100 24.39 -4.95 -3.36
N ALA A 101 24.49 -3.63 -3.51
CA ALA A 101 25.69 -2.86 -3.18
C ALA A 101 25.88 -2.76 -1.67
N GLU A 102 24.84 -2.40 -0.95
CA GLU A 102 24.87 -2.25 0.51
C GLU A 102 24.66 -3.58 1.26
N ARG A 103 24.28 -4.64 0.54
CA ARG A 103 23.91 -5.96 1.10
C ARG A 103 22.88 -5.86 2.24
N SER A 104 21.93 -4.99 2.07
CA SER A 104 20.90 -4.69 3.07
C SER A 104 19.55 -4.46 2.44
N SER A 105 18.50 -4.69 3.24
CA SER A 105 17.13 -4.37 2.84
C SER A 105 16.71 -3.01 3.38
N PHE A 106 15.84 -2.36 2.62
CA PHE A 106 15.15 -1.15 3.06
C PHE A 106 13.69 -1.20 2.59
N VAL A 107 12.84 -0.46 3.27
CA VAL A 107 11.42 -0.37 2.98
C VAL A 107 11.06 1.07 2.64
N CYS A 108 10.37 1.24 1.51
CA CYS A 108 9.70 2.49 1.16
C CYS A 108 8.20 2.27 1.20
N GLY A 109 7.46 3.23 1.72
CA GLY A 109 6.01 3.08 1.78
C GLY A 109 5.28 4.39 1.96
N VAL A 110 3.96 4.29 1.96
CA VAL A 110 3.04 5.37 2.27
C VAL A 110 1.97 4.85 3.24
N MET A 111 1.68 5.65 4.25
CA MET A 111 0.56 5.48 5.15
C MET A 111 -0.49 6.53 4.85
N PHE A 112 -1.73 6.11 4.67
CA PHE A 112 -2.89 6.98 4.51
C PHE A 112 -3.67 7.01 5.82
N ASP A 113 -3.72 8.17 6.45
CA ASP A 113 -4.56 8.43 7.63
C ASP A 113 -5.92 8.95 7.16
N CYS A 114 -6.89 8.04 7.07
CA CYS A 114 -8.22 8.32 6.53
C CYS A 114 -9.22 8.58 7.65
N ARG A 115 -9.97 9.65 7.52
CA ARG A 115 -10.97 10.08 8.51
C ARG A 115 -12.39 9.86 8.02
N ARG A 116 -13.32 9.70 8.96
CA ARG A 116 -14.75 9.48 8.69
C ARG A 116 -15.42 10.62 7.92
N ASP A 117 -14.89 11.83 8.02
CA ASP A 117 -15.37 13.01 7.30
C ASP A 117 -14.94 13.07 5.83
N GLY A 118 -14.19 12.07 5.37
CA GLY A 118 -13.65 11.98 4.00
C GLY A 118 -12.27 12.61 3.84
N SER A 119 -11.73 13.29 4.87
CA SER A 119 -10.38 13.85 4.83
C SER A 119 -9.33 12.74 4.91
N ARG A 120 -8.14 13.05 4.40
CA ARG A 120 -7.00 12.14 4.34
C ARG A 120 -5.70 12.91 4.49
N ARG A 121 -4.72 12.27 5.13
CA ARG A 121 -3.33 12.72 5.15
C ARG A 121 -2.43 11.59 4.69
N ASP A 122 -1.50 11.90 3.80
CA ASP A 122 -0.58 10.94 3.19
C ASP A 122 0.80 11.12 3.81
N HIS A 123 1.40 10.03 4.32
CA HIS A 123 2.70 10.04 4.98
C HIS A 123 3.62 9.03 4.30
N PHE A 124 4.51 9.52 3.46
CA PHE A 124 5.59 8.71 2.89
C PHE A 124 6.66 8.45 3.92
N PHE A 125 7.21 7.23 3.92
CA PHE A 125 8.27 6.84 4.85
C PHE A 125 9.29 5.91 4.18
N ILE A 126 10.47 5.87 4.77
CA ILE A 126 11.54 4.94 4.45
C ILE A 126 12.24 4.51 5.73
N TYR A 127 12.62 3.23 5.80
CA TYR A 127 13.48 2.74 6.88
C TYR A 127 14.38 1.60 6.39
N THR A 128 15.50 1.37 7.07
CA THR A 128 16.38 0.23 6.84
C THR A 128 15.81 -0.98 7.58
N GLY A 129 15.59 -2.09 6.87
CA GLY A 129 15.02 -3.31 7.42
C GLY A 129 14.13 -4.04 6.43
N THR A 130 13.31 -4.94 6.95
CA THR A 130 12.43 -5.83 6.19
C THR A 130 10.97 -5.61 6.54
N LEU A 131 10.07 -6.22 5.76
CA LEU A 131 8.63 -6.30 6.07
C LEU A 131 8.35 -7.66 6.71
N PRO A 132 8.23 -7.75 8.05
CA PRO A 132 7.79 -8.96 8.71
C PRO A 132 6.30 -9.25 8.44
N GLU A 133 5.87 -10.48 8.74
CA GLU A 133 4.51 -10.94 8.42
C GLU A 133 3.39 -10.06 8.97
N ASN A 134 3.54 -9.56 10.21
CA ASN A 134 2.53 -8.69 10.87
C ASN A 134 2.96 -7.22 10.92
N CYS A 135 3.73 -6.75 9.93
CA CYS A 135 4.18 -5.37 9.89
C CYS A 135 2.98 -4.41 9.82
N PHE A 136 3.02 -3.36 10.63
CA PHE A 136 1.99 -2.32 10.75
C PHE A 136 0.61 -2.81 11.22
N ILE A 137 0.54 -3.98 11.84
CA ILE A 137 -0.68 -4.53 12.43
C ILE A 137 -0.50 -4.67 13.93
N GLU A 138 -1.45 -4.18 14.71
CA GLU A 138 -1.58 -4.35 16.14
C GLU A 138 -3.03 -4.64 16.50
N ASN A 139 -3.29 -5.68 17.32
CA ASN A 139 -4.65 -6.12 17.67
C ASN A 139 -5.56 -6.38 16.46
N GLY A 140 -4.99 -6.89 15.36
CA GLY A 140 -5.73 -7.19 14.12
C GLY A 140 -6.07 -5.99 13.25
N GLU A 141 -5.65 -4.79 13.61
CA GLU A 141 -5.90 -3.56 12.87
C GLU A 141 -4.61 -2.86 12.44
N ALA A 142 -4.68 -2.07 11.37
CA ALA A 142 -3.59 -1.25 10.92
C ALA A 142 -3.27 -0.17 11.96
N ILE A 143 -1.98 -0.02 12.29
CA ILE A 143 -1.54 0.96 13.29
C ILE A 143 -1.77 2.41 12.83
N ASP A 144 -2.03 3.28 13.78
CA ASP A 144 -2.22 4.71 13.55
C ASP A 144 -0.89 5.47 13.34
N LEU A 145 -0.98 6.74 13.02
CA LEU A 145 0.19 7.57 12.76
C LEU A 145 1.15 7.70 13.97
N PRO A 146 0.69 7.89 15.22
CA PRO A 146 1.59 7.90 16.37
C PRO A 146 2.36 6.60 16.55
N SER A 147 1.71 5.45 16.34
CA SER A 147 2.33 4.12 16.41
C SER A 147 3.33 3.90 15.28
N LEU A 148 3.03 4.36 14.05
CA LEU A 148 3.97 4.33 12.93
C LEU A 148 5.22 5.17 13.24
N ARG A 149 5.05 6.38 13.76
CA ARG A 149 6.17 7.24 14.13
C ARG A 149 7.08 6.60 15.18
N ARG A 150 6.49 5.89 16.14
CA ARG A 150 7.25 5.13 17.15
C ARG A 150 8.03 4.00 16.50
N PHE A 151 7.38 3.19 15.66
CA PHE A 151 8.01 2.13 14.88
C PHE A 151 9.20 2.64 14.06
N LEU A 152 9.04 3.74 13.33
CA LEU A 152 10.10 4.32 12.51
C LEU A 152 11.28 4.81 13.36
N LYS A 153 11.03 5.42 14.52
CA LYS A 153 12.10 5.82 15.45
C LYS A 153 12.92 4.63 15.95
N GLU A 154 12.26 3.51 16.23
CA GLU A 154 12.93 2.30 16.72
C GLU A 154 13.76 1.63 15.60
N ASN A 155 13.29 1.66 14.35
CA ASN A 155 13.96 1.04 13.21
C ASN A 155 14.94 1.96 12.46
N CYS A 156 14.90 3.27 12.70
CA CYS A 156 15.88 4.22 12.16
C CYS A 156 17.09 4.44 13.08
N ARG A 157 17.15 3.78 14.22
CA ARG A 157 18.36 3.79 15.05
C ARG A 157 19.41 2.89 14.43
N ARG A 158 20.51 3.48 14.04
CA ARG A 158 21.74 2.80 13.62
C ARG A 158 22.41 2.10 14.82
#